data_df73308276b589d11fae8366ec72ee14
#
_entry.id   df73308276b589d11fae8366ec72ee14
#
_cell.length_a   1.000
_cell.length_b   1.000
_cell.length_c   1.000
_cell.angle_alpha   90.00
_cell.angle_beta   90.00
_cell.angle_gamma   90.00
#
_symmetry.space_group_name_H-M   'P 1'
#
loop_
_entity.id
_entity.type
_entity.pdbx_description
1 polymer ?
#
loop_
_entity_poly.entity_id
_entity_poly.type
_entity_poly.pdbx_seq_one_letter_code
_entity_poly.pdbx_strand_id
1 'polypeptide(L)'
;YWRSILFLMLTAVFSFYAALSGYRVLYCKRPDLGQRPGALDWIAAGITLAASAALLILGITRPTPRFQELSTVAIVFGLVGLSLSGLDVWRFRSPPTERMAWWYKHMANMIGSYLAAVTAFSVVNFHFLPTTVRWLWPTMIGTPLIAVWITFYKVRFSRPKRERTADVA
;
A
#
# COMPACT_ATOMS: atom_id res chain seq x y z
N TYR A 1 5.17 -14.48 -22.61
CA TYR A 1 3.75 -14.22 -22.27
C TYR A 1 3.42 -14.61 -20.82
N TRP A 2 3.79 -15.80 -20.31
CA TRP A 2 3.43 -16.26 -18.97
C TRP A 2 3.94 -15.33 -17.85
N ARG A 3 5.13 -14.74 -17.95
CA ARG A 3 5.68 -13.79 -16.95
C ARG A 3 4.84 -12.52 -16.84
N SER A 4 4.33 -11.99 -17.96
CA SER A 4 3.46 -10.80 -17.93
C SER A 4 2.10 -11.12 -17.31
N ILE A 5 1.54 -12.30 -17.60
CA ILE A 5 0.30 -12.75 -16.95
C ILE A 5 0.50 -12.92 -15.45
N LEU A 6 1.58 -13.59 -15.05
CA LEU A 6 1.92 -13.78 -13.64
C LEU A 6 2.14 -12.44 -12.92
N PHE A 7 2.84 -11.51 -13.55
CA PHE A 7 3.03 -10.15 -13.03
C PHE A 7 1.68 -9.45 -12.79
N LEU A 8 0.76 -9.49 -13.75
CA LEU A 8 -0.56 -8.87 -13.60
C LEU A 8 -1.37 -9.53 -12.49
N MET A 9 -1.36 -10.87 -12.38
CA MET A 9 -2.04 -11.59 -11.31
C MET A 9 -1.50 -11.21 -9.92
N LEU A 10 -0.17 -11.20 -9.76
CA LEU A 10 0.47 -10.84 -8.49
C LEU A 10 0.22 -9.37 -8.13
N THR A 11 0.23 -8.48 -9.12
CA THR A 11 -0.10 -7.06 -8.93
C THR A 11 -1.57 -6.88 -8.53
N ALA A 12 -2.49 -7.67 -9.06
CA ALA A 12 -3.89 -7.65 -8.67
C ALA A 12 -4.09 -8.05 -7.21
N VAL A 13 -3.38 -9.10 -6.73
CA VAL A 13 -3.40 -9.51 -5.31
C VAL A 13 -2.96 -8.36 -4.39
N PHE A 14 -1.85 -7.72 -4.71
CA PHE A 14 -1.33 -6.59 -3.97
C PHE A 14 -2.31 -5.40 -3.94
N SER A 15 -2.89 -5.05 -5.09
CA SER A 15 -3.82 -3.93 -5.21
C SER A 15 -5.13 -4.19 -4.44
N PHE A 16 -5.66 -5.42 -4.53
CA PHE A 16 -6.83 -5.84 -3.78
C PHE A 16 -6.57 -5.82 -2.28
N TYR A 17 -5.38 -6.29 -1.84
CA TYR A 17 -5.01 -6.27 -0.44
C TYR A 17 -4.99 -4.86 0.15
N ALA A 18 -4.51 -3.87 -0.58
CA ALA A 18 -4.51 -2.48 -0.12
C ALA A 18 -5.93 -2.01 0.23
N ALA A 19 -6.90 -2.26 -0.65
CA ALA A 19 -8.31 -1.93 -0.40
C ALA A 19 -8.88 -2.74 0.78
N LEU A 20 -8.68 -4.07 0.77
CA LEU A 20 -9.18 -4.97 1.80
C LEU A 20 -8.64 -4.61 3.19
N SER A 21 -7.32 -4.45 3.32
CA SER A 21 -6.65 -4.08 4.58
C SER A 21 -7.09 -2.70 5.07
N GLY A 22 -7.28 -1.74 4.16
CA GLY A 22 -7.82 -0.43 4.48
C GLY A 22 -9.26 -0.46 4.99
N TYR A 23 -10.11 -1.33 4.43
CA TYR A 23 -11.46 -1.55 4.93
C TYR A 23 -11.48 -2.30 6.26
N ARG A 24 -10.73 -3.39 6.37
CA ARG A 24 -10.68 -4.27 7.54
C ARG A 24 -10.18 -3.58 8.81
N VAL A 25 -9.28 -2.60 8.69
CA VAL A 25 -8.78 -1.85 9.86
C VAL A 25 -9.91 -1.12 10.61
N LEU A 26 -11.06 -0.85 9.96
CA LEU A 26 -12.21 -0.23 10.61
C LEU A 26 -12.87 -1.12 11.67
N TYR A 27 -12.62 -2.43 11.64
CA TYR A 27 -13.08 -3.39 12.67
C TYR A 27 -12.10 -3.53 13.83
N CYS A 28 -10.89 -2.95 13.72
CA CYS A 28 -9.82 -3.02 14.72
C CYS A 28 -9.43 -1.62 15.24
N LYS A 29 -10.42 -0.71 15.41
CA LYS A 29 -10.19 0.67 15.85
C LYS A 29 -9.69 0.78 17.28
N ARG A 30 -10.11 -0.15 18.14
CA ARG A 30 -9.85 -0.16 19.58
C ARG A 30 -9.22 -1.47 20.04
N PRO A 31 -7.90 -1.65 19.81
CA PRO A 31 -7.21 -2.84 20.31
C PRO A 31 -7.18 -2.93 21.83
N ASP A 32 -7.28 -1.78 22.54
CA ASP A 32 -7.46 -1.65 23.98
C ASP A 32 -8.74 -2.35 24.49
N LEU A 33 -9.80 -2.40 23.67
CA LEU A 33 -11.06 -3.10 23.97
C LEU A 33 -11.10 -4.54 23.43
N GLY A 34 -9.96 -5.13 23.11
CA GLY A 34 -9.86 -6.51 22.61
C GLY A 34 -10.17 -6.70 21.13
N GLN A 35 -10.36 -5.62 20.35
CA GLN A 35 -10.53 -5.72 18.91
C GLN A 35 -9.19 -6.15 18.27
N ARG A 36 -9.16 -7.37 17.73
CA ARG A 36 -7.95 -7.95 17.13
C ARG A 36 -8.20 -8.35 15.68
N PRO A 37 -7.13 -8.41 14.85
CA PRO A 37 -7.21 -8.95 13.51
C PRO A 37 -7.71 -10.40 13.53
N GLY A 38 -8.66 -10.72 12.68
CA GLY A 38 -9.21 -12.06 12.52
C GLY A 38 -8.38 -12.94 11.58
N ALA A 39 -8.77 -14.20 11.43
CA ALA A 39 -8.11 -15.15 10.53
C ALA A 39 -8.03 -14.63 9.09
N LEU A 40 -9.06 -13.94 8.59
CA LEU A 40 -9.06 -13.34 7.25
C LEU A 40 -7.94 -12.33 7.06
N ASP A 41 -7.65 -11.52 8.10
CA ASP A 41 -6.58 -10.50 8.02
C ASP A 41 -5.20 -11.17 7.91
N TRP A 42 -4.97 -12.23 8.70
CA TRP A 42 -3.74 -13.01 8.66
C TRP A 42 -3.54 -13.74 7.34
N ILE A 43 -4.59 -14.39 6.83
CA ILE A 43 -4.56 -15.10 5.53
C ILE A 43 -4.28 -14.12 4.40
N ALA A 44 -4.99 -13.00 4.36
CA ALA A 44 -4.81 -11.97 3.32
C ALA A 44 -3.39 -11.38 3.37
N ALA A 45 -2.86 -11.06 4.55
CA ALA A 45 -1.50 -10.58 4.70
C ALA A 45 -0.47 -11.63 4.28
N GLY A 46 -0.67 -12.90 4.63
CA GLY A 46 0.22 -14.01 4.24
C GLY A 46 0.24 -14.23 2.73
N ILE A 47 -0.92 -14.25 2.08
CA ILE A 47 -1.03 -14.36 0.61
C ILE A 47 -0.32 -13.19 -0.07
N THR A 48 -0.51 -11.97 0.45
CA THR A 48 0.12 -10.77 -0.13
C THR A 48 1.63 -10.77 0.08
N LEU A 49 2.13 -11.23 1.25
CA LEU A 49 3.55 -11.43 1.47
C LEU A 49 4.15 -12.38 0.44
N ALA A 50 3.53 -13.54 0.22
CA ALA A 50 4.00 -14.53 -0.73
C ALA A 50 3.94 -14.00 -2.17
N ALA A 51 2.85 -13.33 -2.56
CA ALA A 51 2.70 -12.72 -3.87
C ALA A 51 3.73 -11.61 -4.12
N SER A 52 4.01 -10.77 -3.12
CA SER A 52 4.98 -9.69 -3.21
C SER A 52 6.43 -10.21 -3.28
N ALA A 53 6.75 -11.27 -2.54
CA ALA A 53 8.02 -11.97 -2.66
C ALA A 53 8.19 -12.60 -4.05
N ALA A 54 7.13 -13.22 -4.59
CA ALA A 54 7.13 -13.75 -5.95
C ALA A 54 7.33 -12.65 -7.00
N LEU A 55 6.69 -11.47 -6.84
CA LEU A 55 6.93 -10.30 -7.70
C LEU A 55 8.39 -9.85 -7.67
N LEU A 56 8.97 -9.78 -6.48
CA LEU A 56 10.38 -9.39 -6.33
C LEU A 56 11.31 -10.38 -7.00
N ILE A 57 11.10 -11.68 -6.77
CA ILE A 57 11.86 -12.75 -7.41
C ILE A 57 11.69 -12.70 -8.93
N LEU A 58 10.47 -12.51 -9.42
CA LEU A 58 10.17 -12.39 -10.85
C LEU A 58 10.91 -11.20 -11.50
N GLY A 59 11.03 -10.08 -10.77
CA GLY A 59 11.75 -8.91 -11.23
C GLY A 59 13.28 -9.08 -11.24
N ILE A 60 13.83 -9.79 -10.25
CA ILE A 60 15.29 -9.99 -10.13
C ILE A 60 15.79 -11.12 -11.04
N THR A 61 14.99 -12.18 -11.24
CA THR A 61 15.38 -13.32 -12.06
C THR A 61 15.42 -12.94 -13.54
N ARG A 62 16.61 -13.09 -14.14
CA ARG A 62 16.99 -12.80 -15.53
C ARG A 62 15.81 -12.46 -16.47
N PRO A 63 15.51 -11.17 -16.69
CA PRO A 63 14.37 -10.76 -17.48
C PRO A 63 14.57 -11.19 -18.95
N THR A 64 13.53 -11.76 -19.56
CA THR A 64 13.50 -11.90 -21.00
C THR A 64 13.42 -10.51 -21.64
N PRO A 65 13.93 -10.29 -22.87
CA PRO A 65 13.90 -8.96 -23.52
C PRO A 65 12.51 -8.30 -23.49
N ARG A 66 11.45 -9.09 -23.62
CA ARG A 66 10.05 -8.62 -23.56
C ARG A 66 9.58 -8.23 -22.15
N PHE A 67 10.19 -8.76 -21.10
CA PHE A 67 9.81 -8.50 -19.72
C PHE A 67 10.72 -7.46 -19.05
N GLN A 68 11.81 -7.07 -19.69
CA GLN A 68 12.84 -6.20 -19.11
C GLN A 68 12.28 -4.87 -18.59
N GLU A 69 11.36 -4.24 -19.32
CA GLU A 69 10.72 -2.99 -18.89
C GLU A 69 9.81 -3.16 -17.65
N LEU A 70 9.17 -4.33 -17.51
CA LEU A 70 8.33 -4.65 -16.35
C LEU A 70 9.12 -5.16 -15.15
N SER A 71 10.38 -5.54 -15.35
CA SER A 71 11.26 -6.04 -14.28
C SER A 71 11.43 -5.00 -13.17
N THR A 72 11.74 -3.76 -13.52
CA THR A 72 11.86 -2.66 -12.55
C THR A 72 10.55 -2.43 -11.80
N VAL A 73 9.41 -2.46 -12.51
CA VAL A 73 8.09 -2.29 -11.91
C VAL A 73 7.79 -3.43 -10.93
N ALA A 74 8.12 -4.68 -11.31
CA ALA A 74 7.93 -5.85 -10.46
C ALA A 74 8.77 -5.78 -9.17
N ILE A 75 10.01 -5.29 -9.24
CA ILE A 75 10.86 -5.07 -8.09
C ILE A 75 10.23 -4.03 -7.15
N VAL A 76 9.86 -2.86 -7.69
CA VAL A 76 9.27 -1.78 -6.89
C VAL A 76 7.97 -2.24 -6.22
N PHE A 77 7.06 -2.86 -6.97
CA PHE A 77 5.78 -3.33 -6.41
C PHE A 77 5.98 -4.48 -5.42
N GLY A 78 6.96 -5.37 -5.67
CA GLY A 78 7.35 -6.41 -4.72
C GLY A 78 7.81 -5.81 -3.38
N LEU A 79 8.69 -4.80 -3.41
CA LEU A 79 9.17 -4.12 -2.22
C LEU A 79 8.06 -3.37 -1.48
N VAL A 80 7.20 -2.65 -2.21
CA VAL A 80 6.06 -1.94 -1.63
C VAL A 80 5.09 -2.92 -0.99
N GLY A 81 4.73 -4.00 -1.68
CA GLY A 81 3.81 -5.02 -1.16
C GLY A 81 4.38 -5.76 0.05
N LEU A 82 5.68 -6.11 0.05
CA LEU A 82 6.36 -6.68 1.21
C LEU A 82 6.33 -5.73 2.40
N SER A 83 6.58 -4.44 2.17
CA SER A 83 6.56 -3.42 3.22
C SER A 83 5.16 -3.28 3.82
N LEU A 84 4.11 -3.18 2.99
CA LEU A 84 2.73 -3.03 3.45
C LEU A 84 2.27 -4.26 4.24
N SER A 85 2.39 -5.45 3.67
CA SER A 85 1.94 -6.69 4.32
C SER A 85 2.81 -7.07 5.52
N GLY A 86 4.12 -6.82 5.47
CA GLY A 86 5.04 -7.03 6.58
C GLY A 86 4.74 -6.11 7.77
N LEU A 87 4.50 -4.81 7.52
CA LEU A 87 4.07 -3.88 8.54
C LEU A 87 2.72 -4.28 9.16
N ASP A 88 1.80 -4.84 8.36
CA ASP A 88 0.52 -5.31 8.88
C ASP A 88 0.71 -6.53 9.78
N VAL A 89 1.50 -7.52 9.38
CA VAL A 89 1.84 -8.67 10.21
C VAL A 89 2.53 -8.24 11.51
N TRP A 90 3.42 -7.25 11.46
CA TRP A 90 4.03 -6.68 12.66
C TRP A 90 3.00 -6.02 13.57
N ARG A 91 2.09 -5.19 13.03
CA ARG A 91 1.02 -4.54 13.78
C ARG A 91 0.00 -5.53 14.36
N PHE A 92 -0.21 -6.67 13.71
CA PHE A 92 -1.08 -7.72 14.23
C PHE A 92 -0.51 -8.37 15.50
N ARG A 93 0.82 -8.45 15.60
CA ARG A 93 1.52 -8.96 16.80
C ARG A 93 1.69 -7.87 17.87
N SER A 94 1.95 -6.64 17.44
CA SER A 94 2.22 -5.49 18.31
C SER A 94 1.29 -4.34 17.93
N PRO A 95 0.03 -4.34 18.41
CA PRO A 95 -0.94 -3.31 18.08
C PRO A 95 -0.45 -1.91 18.45
N PRO A 96 -0.64 -0.91 17.60
CA PRO A 96 -0.23 0.45 17.90
C PRO A 96 -1.03 1.02 19.08
N THR A 97 -0.35 1.73 19.97
CA THR A 97 -0.96 2.42 21.13
C THR A 97 -1.60 3.76 20.76
N GLU A 98 -1.26 4.29 19.60
CA GLU A 98 -1.79 5.56 19.11
C GLU A 98 -3.28 5.44 18.76
N ARG A 99 -4.13 6.25 19.40
CA ARG A 99 -5.60 6.20 19.26
C ARG A 99 -6.09 6.35 17.83
N MET A 100 -5.37 7.13 17.00
CA MET A 100 -5.74 7.40 15.61
C MET A 100 -5.01 6.53 14.58
N ALA A 101 -4.24 5.52 15.01
CA ALA A 101 -3.45 4.66 14.11
C ALA A 101 -4.31 3.95 13.05
N TRP A 102 -5.53 3.53 13.42
CA TRP A 102 -6.49 2.92 12.50
C TRP A 102 -6.91 3.89 11.38
N TRP A 103 -7.08 5.18 11.71
CA TRP A 103 -7.50 6.20 10.75
C TRP A 103 -6.40 6.47 9.72
N TYR A 104 -5.15 6.64 10.17
CA TYR A 104 -4.01 6.83 9.27
C TYR A 104 -3.82 5.64 8.34
N LYS A 105 -3.95 4.42 8.87
CA LYS A 105 -3.85 3.21 8.07
C LYS A 105 -5.01 3.10 7.07
N HIS A 106 -6.24 3.35 7.50
CA HIS A 106 -7.40 3.35 6.60
C HIS A 106 -7.18 4.30 5.43
N MET A 107 -6.87 5.55 5.71
CA MET A 107 -6.68 6.56 4.69
C MET A 107 -5.50 6.26 3.76
N ALA A 108 -4.35 5.85 4.31
CA ALA A 108 -3.19 5.48 3.50
C ALA A 108 -3.51 4.35 2.52
N ASN A 109 -4.20 3.31 2.99
CA ASN A 109 -4.53 2.15 2.17
C ASN A 109 -5.64 2.46 1.14
N MET A 110 -6.64 3.30 1.48
CA MET A 110 -7.67 3.74 0.54
C MET A 110 -7.06 4.60 -0.57
N ILE A 111 -6.21 5.57 -0.23
CA ILE A 111 -5.51 6.38 -1.24
C ILE A 111 -4.55 5.51 -2.04
N GLY A 112 -3.86 4.55 -1.40
CA GLY A 112 -2.98 3.59 -2.08
C GLY A 112 -3.74 2.73 -3.10
N SER A 113 -4.93 2.24 -2.77
CA SER A 113 -5.77 1.48 -3.71
C SER A 113 -6.29 2.37 -4.86
N TYR A 114 -6.59 3.63 -4.59
CA TYR A 114 -6.93 4.59 -5.63
C TYR A 114 -5.74 4.86 -6.58
N LEU A 115 -4.51 4.97 -6.05
CA LEU A 115 -3.31 5.07 -6.87
C LEU A 115 -3.12 3.86 -7.79
N ALA A 116 -3.49 2.65 -7.33
CA ALA A 116 -3.47 1.47 -8.19
C ALA A 116 -4.45 1.59 -9.37
N ALA A 117 -5.64 2.16 -9.15
CA ALA A 117 -6.60 2.44 -10.22
C ALA A 117 -6.08 3.49 -11.20
N VAL A 118 -5.46 4.58 -10.70
CA VAL A 118 -4.80 5.59 -11.54
C VAL A 118 -3.66 4.99 -12.36
N THR A 119 -2.89 4.07 -11.76
CA THR A 119 -1.83 3.33 -12.46
C THR A 119 -2.40 2.49 -13.59
N ALA A 120 -3.48 1.73 -13.34
CA ALA A 120 -4.13 0.93 -14.36
C ALA A 120 -4.65 1.79 -15.52
N PHE A 121 -5.29 2.93 -15.20
CA PHE A 121 -5.71 3.90 -16.21
C PHE A 121 -4.54 4.45 -17.03
N SER A 122 -3.44 4.82 -16.37
CA SER A 122 -2.23 5.34 -17.01
C SER A 122 -1.61 4.32 -17.99
N VAL A 123 -1.52 3.05 -17.57
CA VAL A 123 -0.95 1.98 -18.37
C VAL A 123 -1.76 1.76 -19.67
N VAL A 124 -3.08 1.89 -19.58
CA VAL A 124 -3.98 1.67 -20.74
C VAL A 124 -4.03 2.89 -21.67
N ASN A 125 -3.92 4.10 -21.14
CA ASN A 125 -4.19 5.31 -21.95
C ASN A 125 -2.93 6.09 -22.34
N PHE A 126 -1.84 6.07 -21.56
CA PHE A 126 -0.67 6.90 -21.80
C PHE A 126 0.42 6.19 -22.60
N HIS A 127 0.05 5.70 -23.81
CA HIS A 127 0.98 4.95 -24.68
C HIS A 127 2.20 5.76 -25.15
N PHE A 128 2.15 7.09 -25.05
CA PHE A 128 3.26 8.00 -25.38
C PHE A 128 4.37 7.99 -24.32
N LEU A 129 4.12 7.46 -23.12
CA LEU A 129 5.12 7.34 -22.07
C LEU A 129 5.84 5.96 -22.12
N PRO A 130 7.12 5.90 -21.73
CA PRO A 130 7.81 4.62 -21.52
C PRO A 130 7.06 3.71 -20.54
N THR A 131 7.10 2.39 -20.76
CA THR A 131 6.35 1.42 -19.93
C THR A 131 6.61 1.58 -18.43
N THR A 132 7.87 1.68 -18.03
CA THR A 132 8.24 1.87 -16.61
C THR A 132 7.61 3.13 -16.02
N VAL A 133 7.62 4.24 -16.76
CA VAL A 133 7.04 5.51 -16.31
C VAL A 133 5.54 5.37 -16.12
N ARG A 134 4.80 4.80 -17.09
CA ARG A 134 3.35 4.59 -17.01
C ARG A 134 2.92 3.84 -15.74
N TRP A 135 3.73 2.89 -15.30
CA TRP A 135 3.47 2.09 -14.11
C TRP A 135 3.85 2.78 -12.80
N LEU A 136 4.93 3.56 -12.79
CA LEU A 136 5.52 4.04 -11.54
C LEU A 136 5.18 5.48 -11.18
N TRP A 137 4.88 6.37 -12.14
CA TRP A 137 4.66 7.79 -11.83
C TRP A 137 3.56 8.04 -10.79
N PRO A 138 2.40 7.31 -10.79
CA PRO A 138 1.39 7.56 -9.77
C PRO A 138 1.90 7.19 -8.37
N THR A 139 2.65 6.09 -8.26
CA THR A 139 3.25 5.67 -6.99
C THR A 139 4.35 6.62 -6.53
N MET A 140 5.20 7.10 -7.44
CA MET A 140 6.29 8.02 -7.12
C MET A 140 5.79 9.39 -6.62
N ILE A 141 4.67 9.87 -7.14
CA ILE A 141 4.05 11.12 -6.69
C ILE A 141 3.15 10.87 -5.48
N GLY A 142 2.31 9.86 -5.55
CA GLY A 142 1.28 9.60 -4.55
C GLY A 142 1.83 9.15 -3.20
N THR A 143 2.88 8.33 -3.17
CA THR A 143 3.46 7.85 -1.89
C THR A 143 4.04 8.99 -1.05
N PRO A 144 4.85 9.93 -1.58
CA PRO A 144 5.28 11.09 -0.83
C PRO A 144 4.11 11.98 -0.37
N LEU A 145 3.11 12.19 -1.22
CA LEU A 145 1.93 12.99 -0.85
C LEU A 145 1.16 12.37 0.31
N ILE A 146 0.97 11.04 0.31
CA ILE A 146 0.35 10.31 1.44
C ILE A 146 1.19 10.49 2.71
N ALA A 147 2.52 10.37 2.62
CA ALA A 147 3.41 10.51 3.76
C ALA A 147 3.37 11.92 4.35
N VAL A 148 3.44 12.97 3.51
CA VAL A 148 3.32 14.37 3.93
C VAL A 148 1.95 14.61 4.59
N TRP A 149 0.89 14.13 3.98
CA TRP A 149 -0.47 14.29 4.49
C TRP A 149 -0.68 13.62 5.85
N ILE A 150 -0.22 12.36 6.01
CA ILE A 150 -0.28 11.65 7.29
C ILE A 150 0.53 12.39 8.35
N THR A 151 1.75 12.85 8.02
CA THR A 151 2.61 13.58 8.96
C THR A 151 1.96 14.89 9.40
N PHE A 152 1.36 15.64 8.47
CA PHE A 152 0.64 16.87 8.78
C PHE A 152 -0.49 16.62 9.80
N TYR A 153 -1.32 15.60 9.57
CA TYR A 153 -2.41 15.29 10.49
C TYR A 153 -1.93 14.72 11.82
N LYS A 154 -0.84 13.95 11.86
CA LYS A 154 -0.22 13.50 13.10
C LYS A 154 0.20 14.68 13.97
N VAL A 155 0.93 15.63 13.41
CA VAL A 155 1.34 16.84 14.12
C VAL A 155 0.14 17.65 14.59
N ARG A 156 -0.86 17.83 13.72
CA ARG A 156 -2.08 18.60 14.05
C ARG A 156 -2.89 17.95 15.18
N PHE A 157 -3.02 16.64 15.20
CA PHE A 157 -3.78 15.94 16.26
C PHE A 157 -2.99 15.74 17.55
N SER A 158 -1.66 15.84 17.51
CA SER A 158 -0.81 15.80 18.71
C SER A 158 -0.79 17.11 19.48
N ARG A 159 -1.22 18.24 18.90
CA ARG A 159 -1.27 19.54 19.57
C ARG A 159 -2.32 19.54 20.69
N PRO A 160 -1.99 20.08 21.89
CA PRO A 160 -2.94 20.23 23.00
C PRO A 160 -4.15 21.08 22.58
N LYS A 161 -5.32 20.75 23.17
CA LYS A 161 -6.60 21.38 22.83
C LYS A 161 -6.60 22.93 23.01
N ARG A 162 -5.72 23.45 23.86
CA ARG A 162 -5.60 24.89 24.17
C ARG A 162 -5.00 25.71 23.01
N GLU A 163 -4.13 25.10 22.20
CA GLU A 163 -3.52 25.79 21.05
C GLU A 163 -4.45 25.79 19.83
N ARG A 164 -5.35 24.81 19.73
CA ARG A 164 -6.30 24.72 18.61
C ARG A 164 -7.32 25.86 18.57
N THR A 165 -7.66 26.42 19.70
CA THR A 165 -8.62 27.54 19.78
C THR A 165 -7.97 28.88 19.46
N ALA A 166 -6.66 29.01 19.60
CA ALA A 166 -5.92 30.23 19.24
C ALA A 166 -5.69 30.38 17.72
N ASP A 167 -5.65 29.27 16.98
CA ASP A 167 -5.45 29.28 15.52
C ASP A 167 -6.75 29.56 14.74
N VAL A 168 -7.91 29.68 15.42
CA VAL A 168 -9.25 29.87 14.81
C VAL A 168 -9.87 31.25 15.19
N ALA A 169 -9.21 32.01 16.03
CA ALA A 169 -9.61 33.37 16.44
C ALA A 169 -8.75 34.43 15.73
#